data_9eaa45b9777c9ad5d41d077b3525147f
#
_entry.id   9eaa45b9777c9ad5d41d077b3525147f
#
_cell.length_a   1.000
_cell.length_b   1.000
_cell.length_c   1.000
_cell.angle_alpha   90.00
_cell.angle_beta   90.00
_cell.angle_gamma   90.00
#
_symmetry.space_group_name_H-M   'P 1'
#
loop_
_entity.id
_entity.type
_entity.pdbx_description
1 polymer ?
#
loop_
_entity_poly.entity_id
_entity_poly.type
_entity_poly.pdbx_seq_one_letter_code
_entity_poly.pdbx_strand_id
1 'polypeptide(L)'
;TGASAHPRIPTWVADLRVPGVVLHSSEYLYPRQVLTSDVLIVGGGNSGVQLARELAPSHAVTLAVRTPRRHQPAARYLRRQFLARGPRPEPVFEDSYEQLRDAGVRICPAVAKAGKSSVTFVDGTVTTPSSVILATGFDPGDDWLPDSARIDPPQRAMTGIPGLFVAGIPQYGGRGSDTIAGVWRDATAIARRIIERP
;
A
#
# COMPACT_ATOMS: atom_id res chain seq x y z
N THR A 1 3.56 -15.09 -5.94
CA THR A 1 2.99 -15.19 -4.60
C THR A 1 3.49 -14.06 -3.70
N GLY A 2 2.90 -13.91 -2.52
CA GLY A 2 3.29 -12.92 -1.52
C GLY A 2 2.28 -11.80 -1.37
N ALA A 3 2.46 -10.97 -0.32
CA ALA A 3 1.51 -9.91 0.05
C ALA A 3 1.42 -8.77 -0.97
N SER A 4 2.45 -8.61 -1.81
CA SER A 4 2.56 -7.54 -2.81
C SER A 4 2.70 -8.12 -4.23
N ALA A 5 1.93 -9.16 -4.55
CA ALA A 5 2.05 -9.87 -5.83
C ALA A 5 1.36 -9.12 -6.98
N HIS A 6 0.15 -8.62 -6.74
CA HIS A 6 -0.66 -8.01 -7.78
C HIS A 6 -0.88 -6.52 -7.48
N PRO A 7 -0.33 -5.60 -8.30
CA PRO A 7 -0.62 -4.16 -8.19
C PRO A 7 -2.11 -3.89 -8.27
N ARG A 8 -2.65 -3.12 -7.33
CA ARG A 8 -4.06 -2.74 -7.33
C ARG A 8 -4.27 -1.52 -8.21
N ILE A 9 -4.81 -1.74 -9.41
CA ILE A 9 -5.07 -0.69 -10.40
C ILE A 9 -6.54 -0.28 -10.33
N PRO A 10 -6.87 0.99 -9.99
CA PRO A 10 -8.25 1.47 -10.03
C PRO A 10 -8.84 1.43 -11.44
N THR A 11 -10.11 1.08 -11.56
CA THR A 11 -10.79 0.92 -12.85
C THR A 11 -10.83 2.20 -13.69
N TRP A 12 -10.91 3.36 -13.07
CA TRP A 12 -10.93 4.65 -13.76
C TRP A 12 -9.62 4.98 -14.51
N VAL A 13 -8.53 4.27 -14.23
CA VAL A 13 -7.24 4.45 -14.93
C VAL A 13 -7.33 4.06 -16.41
N ALA A 14 -8.20 3.13 -16.75
CA ALA A 14 -8.34 2.63 -18.12
C ALA A 14 -8.72 3.74 -19.14
N ASP A 15 -9.46 4.75 -18.68
CA ASP A 15 -9.90 5.87 -19.53
C ASP A 15 -8.94 7.06 -19.52
N LEU A 16 -7.97 7.08 -18.58
CA LEU A 16 -7.07 8.20 -18.41
C LEU A 16 -6.00 8.23 -19.51
N ARG A 17 -5.80 9.39 -20.09
CA ARG A 17 -4.76 9.68 -21.08
C ARG A 17 -4.01 10.94 -20.64
N VAL A 18 -2.78 10.78 -20.20
CA VAL A 18 -1.90 11.87 -19.79
C VAL A 18 -0.71 11.96 -20.75
N PRO A 19 -0.08 13.14 -20.91
CA PRO A 19 1.07 13.27 -21.79
C PRO A 19 2.31 12.52 -21.31
N GLY A 20 2.44 12.33 -20.00
CA GLY A 20 3.55 11.63 -19.38
C GLY A 20 3.22 10.16 -19.06
N VAL A 21 3.70 9.69 -17.92
CA VAL A 21 3.58 8.28 -17.51
C VAL A 21 2.38 8.03 -16.60
N VAL A 22 1.83 6.81 -16.70
CA VAL A 22 0.96 6.23 -15.66
C VAL A 22 1.65 4.98 -15.17
N LEU A 23 2.13 5.00 -13.92
CA LEU A 23 2.90 3.92 -13.30
C LEU A 23 2.23 3.45 -12.01
N HIS A 24 2.33 2.17 -11.70
CA HIS A 24 2.14 1.74 -10.32
C HIS A 24 3.45 1.96 -9.52
N SER A 25 3.35 2.14 -8.21
CA SER A 25 4.52 2.38 -7.34
C SER A 25 5.57 1.26 -7.39
N SER A 26 5.22 0.07 -7.83
CA SER A 26 6.16 -1.05 -8.08
C SER A 26 7.00 -0.88 -9.35
N GLU A 27 6.60 0.01 -10.25
CA GLU A 27 7.29 0.27 -11.52
C GLU A 27 8.14 1.55 -11.44
N TYR A 28 7.92 2.33 -10.37
CA TYR A 28 8.71 3.54 -10.12
C TYR A 28 10.06 3.16 -9.50
N LEU A 29 11.15 3.63 -10.11
CA LEU A 29 12.52 3.33 -9.68
C LEU A 29 13.30 4.60 -9.29
N TYR A 30 13.04 5.73 -9.94
CA TYR A 30 13.77 7.00 -9.72
C TYR A 30 13.02 8.20 -10.32
N PRO A 31 13.27 9.43 -9.84
CA PRO A 31 12.52 10.62 -10.25
C PRO A 31 12.54 10.93 -11.76
N ARG A 32 13.63 10.61 -12.45
CA ARG A 32 13.78 10.89 -13.90
C ARG A 32 12.86 10.04 -14.80
N GLN A 33 12.13 9.06 -14.26
CA GLN A 33 11.05 8.39 -14.99
C GLN A 33 9.85 9.33 -15.22
N VAL A 34 9.67 10.34 -14.37
CA VAL A 34 8.62 11.34 -14.49
C VAL A 34 9.22 12.56 -15.18
N LEU A 35 9.06 12.65 -16.49
CA LEU A 35 9.65 13.73 -17.31
C LEU A 35 8.80 15.00 -17.32
N THR A 36 7.58 14.94 -16.81
CA THR A 36 6.65 16.07 -16.74
C THR A 36 6.86 16.89 -15.46
N SER A 37 6.48 18.18 -15.50
CA SER A 37 6.66 19.08 -14.36
C SER A 37 5.68 18.85 -13.21
N ASP A 38 4.57 18.16 -13.45
CA ASP A 38 3.54 17.87 -12.44
C ASP A 38 3.18 16.39 -12.42
N VAL A 39 2.84 15.92 -11.23
CA VAL A 39 2.48 14.51 -11.00
C VAL A 39 1.38 14.38 -9.95
N LEU A 40 0.40 13.54 -10.26
CA LEU A 40 -0.61 13.08 -9.31
C LEU A 40 -0.19 11.73 -8.73
N ILE A 41 -0.01 11.65 -7.43
CA ILE A 41 0.21 10.41 -6.70
C ILE A 41 -1.11 10.00 -6.04
N VAL A 42 -1.56 8.76 -6.29
CA VAL A 42 -2.82 8.25 -5.78
C VAL A 42 -2.58 7.21 -4.70
N GLY A 43 -2.87 7.56 -3.46
CA GLY A 43 -2.71 6.69 -2.29
C GLY A 43 -1.87 7.31 -1.19
N GLY A 44 -2.46 7.51 -0.02
CA GLY A 44 -1.84 8.13 1.16
C GLY A 44 -1.16 7.15 2.12
N GLY A 45 -0.71 5.99 1.64
CA GLY A 45 0.10 5.05 2.42
C GLY A 45 1.58 5.43 2.43
N ASN A 46 2.42 4.55 3.02
CA ASN A 46 3.86 4.77 3.10
C ASN A 46 4.48 5.03 1.72
N SER A 47 4.19 4.20 0.71
CA SER A 47 4.70 4.41 -0.65
C SER A 47 4.30 5.77 -1.23
N GLY A 48 3.04 6.19 -1.05
CA GLY A 48 2.59 7.49 -1.57
C GLY A 48 3.26 8.68 -0.88
N VAL A 49 3.47 8.60 0.43
CA VAL A 49 4.18 9.62 1.22
C VAL A 49 5.64 9.71 0.80
N GLN A 50 6.34 8.58 0.66
CA GLN A 50 7.73 8.51 0.23
C GLN A 50 7.92 9.09 -1.18
N LEU A 51 7.09 8.66 -2.13
CA LEU A 51 7.10 9.19 -3.50
C LEU A 51 6.82 10.69 -3.55
N ALA A 52 5.85 11.17 -2.76
CA ALA A 52 5.53 12.58 -2.70
C ALA A 52 6.71 13.41 -2.15
N ARG A 53 7.39 12.90 -1.12
CA ARG A 53 8.58 13.54 -0.55
C ARG A 53 9.75 13.57 -1.53
N GLU A 54 9.98 12.47 -2.23
CA GLU A 54 11.08 12.36 -3.20
C GLU A 54 10.89 13.26 -4.41
N LEU A 55 9.65 13.36 -4.92
CA LEU A 55 9.36 14.15 -6.13
C LEU A 55 9.14 15.64 -5.85
N ALA A 56 8.74 16.04 -4.64
CA ALA A 56 8.45 17.44 -4.31
C ALA A 56 9.57 18.45 -4.66
N PRO A 57 10.89 18.14 -4.54
CA PRO A 57 11.93 19.08 -4.90
C PRO A 57 12.01 19.42 -6.40
N SER A 58 11.45 18.59 -7.28
CA SER A 58 11.59 18.71 -8.74
C SER A 58 10.26 18.75 -9.49
N HIS A 59 9.14 18.46 -8.83
CA HIS A 59 7.82 18.37 -9.46
C HIS A 59 6.75 19.09 -8.63
N ALA A 60 5.72 19.61 -9.29
CA ALA A 60 4.49 20.03 -8.65
C ALA A 60 3.67 18.78 -8.27
N VAL A 61 3.77 18.33 -7.02
CA VAL A 61 3.18 17.08 -6.55
C VAL A 61 1.79 17.32 -5.98
N THR A 62 0.82 16.54 -6.45
CA THR A 62 -0.50 16.37 -5.82
C THR A 62 -0.60 14.95 -5.26
N LEU A 63 -0.91 14.80 -3.97
CA LEU A 63 -1.13 13.52 -3.31
C LEU A 63 -2.61 13.33 -2.98
N ALA A 64 -3.25 12.36 -3.61
CA ALA A 64 -4.64 11.99 -3.34
C ALA A 64 -4.73 10.98 -2.20
N VAL A 65 -5.45 11.33 -1.13
CA VAL A 65 -5.54 10.54 0.11
C VAL A 65 -6.99 10.16 0.39
N ARG A 66 -7.34 8.87 0.26
CA ARG A 66 -8.69 8.37 0.55
C ARG A 66 -9.01 8.41 2.04
N THR A 67 -8.10 7.87 2.84
CA THR A 67 -8.23 7.82 4.30
C THR A 67 -6.93 8.29 4.92
N PRO A 68 -6.90 9.45 5.55
CA PRO A 68 -5.70 9.95 6.21
C PRO A 68 -5.20 8.96 7.27
N ARG A 69 -3.91 8.69 7.28
CA ARG A 69 -3.25 7.83 8.25
C ARG A 69 -2.50 8.67 9.28
N ARG A 70 -2.41 8.15 10.49
CA ARG A 70 -1.61 8.82 11.53
C ARG A 70 -0.14 8.70 11.20
N HIS A 71 0.61 9.78 11.40
CA HIS A 71 2.06 9.73 11.37
C HIS A 71 2.59 9.09 12.67
N GLN A 72 3.55 8.19 12.54
CA GLN A 72 4.25 7.58 13.67
C GLN A 72 5.64 7.10 13.22
N PRO A 73 6.73 7.58 13.84
CA PRO A 73 8.07 7.12 13.52
C PRO A 73 8.19 5.59 13.58
N ALA A 74 8.89 5.00 12.60
CA ALA A 74 8.99 3.54 12.43
C ALA A 74 9.47 2.81 13.71
N ALA A 75 10.47 3.36 14.39
CA ALA A 75 11.00 2.79 15.64
C ALA A 75 9.92 2.66 16.74
N ARG A 76 9.03 3.66 16.85
CA ARG A 76 7.92 3.64 17.82
C ARG A 76 6.83 2.64 17.40
N TYR A 77 6.59 2.51 16.11
CA TYR A 77 5.63 1.55 15.58
C TYR A 77 6.06 0.11 15.83
N LEU A 78 7.30 -0.24 15.48
CA LEU A 78 7.85 -1.58 15.68
C LEU A 78 7.75 -2.01 17.16
N ARG A 79 8.08 -1.12 18.10
CA ARG A 79 7.96 -1.41 19.54
C ARG A 79 6.50 -1.66 19.99
N ARG A 80 5.52 -0.98 19.39
CA ARG A 80 4.09 -1.13 19.71
C ARG A 80 3.40 -2.27 18.98
N GLN A 81 3.94 -2.74 17.87
CA GLN A 81 3.36 -3.87 17.10
C GLN A 81 3.22 -5.13 17.96
N PHE A 82 4.10 -5.30 18.93
CA PHE A 82 4.06 -6.44 19.86
C PHE A 82 2.89 -6.38 20.85
N LEU A 83 2.29 -5.22 21.07
CA LEU A 83 1.27 -4.99 22.10
C LEU A 83 -0.14 -4.72 21.52
N ALA A 84 -0.26 -4.45 20.22
CA ALA A 84 -1.52 -4.04 19.60
C ALA A 84 -2.38 -5.25 19.20
N ARG A 85 -3.61 -5.29 19.70
CA ARG A 85 -4.67 -6.22 19.26
C ARG A 85 -5.65 -5.49 18.33
N GLY A 86 -6.10 -6.19 17.26
CA GLY A 86 -7.13 -5.73 16.33
C GLY A 86 -6.63 -5.00 15.06
N PRO A 87 -7.49 -4.90 14.04
CA PRO A 87 -7.16 -4.28 12.77
C PRO A 87 -7.09 -2.75 12.90
N ARG A 88 -5.94 -2.18 12.63
CA ARG A 88 -5.75 -0.72 12.50
C ARG A 88 -4.97 -0.45 11.23
N PRO A 89 -5.29 0.63 10.49
CA PRO A 89 -4.49 1.05 9.35
C PRO A 89 -3.03 1.23 9.76
N GLU A 90 -2.12 0.82 8.90
CA GLU A 90 -0.70 1.07 9.10
C GLU A 90 -0.45 2.59 9.10
N PRO A 91 0.32 3.16 10.05
CA PRO A 91 0.66 4.57 10.05
C PRO A 91 1.62 4.91 8.88
N VAL A 92 1.77 6.18 8.58
CA VAL A 92 2.86 6.67 7.74
C VAL A 92 4.08 6.92 8.61
N PHE A 93 5.28 6.56 8.14
CA PHE A 93 6.47 6.47 8.96
C PHE A 93 7.43 7.65 8.80
N GLU A 94 7.63 8.15 7.58
CA GLU A 94 8.63 9.17 7.28
C GLU A 94 8.10 10.58 7.53
N ASP A 95 7.18 11.04 6.69
CA ASP A 95 6.59 12.36 6.80
C ASP A 95 5.11 12.30 7.19
N SER A 96 4.66 13.28 7.96
CA SER A 96 3.24 13.56 8.12
C SER A 96 2.71 14.31 6.87
N TYR A 97 1.40 14.30 6.66
CA TYR A 97 0.80 15.11 5.58
C TYR A 97 1.01 16.61 5.76
N GLU A 98 1.24 17.08 6.99
CA GLU A 98 1.59 18.46 7.29
C GLU A 98 2.98 18.78 6.78
N GLN A 99 3.99 17.95 7.11
CA GLN A 99 5.34 18.09 6.59
C GLN A 99 5.41 18.02 5.05
N LEU A 100 4.57 17.21 4.42
CA LEU A 100 4.46 17.19 2.97
C LEU A 100 3.88 18.50 2.42
N ARG A 101 2.86 19.10 3.09
CA ARG A 101 2.34 20.43 2.69
C ARG A 101 3.41 21.51 2.81
N ASP A 102 4.19 21.49 3.89
CA ASP A 102 5.32 22.41 4.08
C ASP A 102 6.39 22.25 3.00
N ALA A 103 6.53 21.03 2.46
CA ALA A 103 7.40 20.75 1.30
C ALA A 103 6.74 21.08 -0.06
N GLY A 104 5.57 21.71 -0.09
CA GLY A 104 4.89 22.13 -1.32
C GLY A 104 3.97 21.08 -1.94
N VAL A 105 3.75 19.94 -1.29
CA VAL A 105 2.83 18.91 -1.79
C VAL A 105 1.39 19.31 -1.56
N ARG A 106 0.58 19.33 -2.62
CA ARG A 106 -0.86 19.53 -2.52
C ARG A 106 -1.54 18.23 -2.08
N ILE A 107 -2.18 18.23 -0.92
CA ILE A 107 -2.94 17.09 -0.42
C ILE A 107 -4.42 17.24 -0.82
N CYS A 108 -4.92 16.28 -1.58
CA CYS A 108 -6.32 16.22 -2.04
C CYS A 108 -7.03 14.99 -1.45
N PRO A 109 -8.37 14.99 -1.39
CA PRO A 109 -9.12 13.81 -0.98
C PRO A 109 -9.05 12.69 -2.05
N ALA A 110 -9.82 11.62 -1.86
CA ALA A 110 -9.85 10.49 -2.79
C ALA A 110 -10.24 10.92 -4.22
N VAL A 111 -9.68 10.24 -5.19
CA VAL A 111 -10.17 10.31 -6.58
C VAL A 111 -11.55 9.66 -6.65
N ALA A 112 -12.53 10.41 -7.16
CA ALA A 112 -13.88 9.92 -7.41
C ALA A 112 -14.00 9.28 -8.80
N LYS A 113 -13.45 9.95 -9.82
CA LYS A 113 -13.47 9.49 -11.22
C LYS A 113 -12.36 10.15 -12.01
N ALA A 114 -12.03 9.55 -13.16
CA ALA A 114 -11.19 10.19 -14.16
C ALA A 114 -11.95 10.31 -15.49
N GLY A 115 -11.67 11.37 -16.23
CA GLY A 115 -11.97 11.52 -17.65
C GLY A 115 -10.71 11.25 -18.47
N LYS A 116 -10.75 11.59 -19.76
CA LYS A 116 -9.59 11.36 -20.65
C LYS A 116 -8.31 12.04 -20.15
N SER A 117 -8.39 13.30 -19.75
CA SER A 117 -7.21 14.09 -19.32
C SER A 117 -7.37 14.71 -17.93
N SER A 118 -8.46 14.43 -17.24
CA SER A 118 -8.76 15.06 -15.95
C SER A 118 -9.11 14.04 -14.89
N VAL A 119 -8.82 14.38 -13.64
CA VAL A 119 -9.18 13.61 -12.47
C VAL A 119 -10.03 14.48 -11.55
N THR A 120 -11.17 13.95 -11.12
CA THR A 120 -12.11 14.61 -10.19
C THR A 120 -11.98 13.94 -8.83
N PHE A 121 -11.80 14.73 -7.79
CA PHE A 121 -11.78 14.27 -6.40
C PHE A 121 -13.20 14.23 -5.81
N VAL A 122 -13.36 13.57 -4.66
CA VAL A 122 -14.69 13.41 -4.00
C VAL A 122 -15.27 14.73 -3.49
N ASP A 123 -14.47 15.76 -3.32
CA ASP A 123 -14.90 17.13 -2.98
C ASP A 123 -15.35 17.96 -4.20
N GLY A 124 -15.33 17.34 -5.40
CA GLY A 124 -15.69 18.00 -6.66
C GLY A 124 -14.55 18.77 -7.32
N THR A 125 -13.41 18.93 -6.67
CA THR A 125 -12.26 19.59 -7.32
C THR A 125 -11.70 18.74 -8.45
N VAL A 126 -11.15 19.41 -9.48
CA VAL A 126 -10.64 18.77 -10.69
C VAL A 126 -9.16 19.15 -10.89
N THR A 127 -8.38 18.21 -11.38
CA THR A 127 -7.01 18.42 -11.83
C THR A 127 -6.77 17.76 -13.17
N THR A 128 -5.79 18.23 -13.92
CA THR A 128 -5.36 17.68 -15.21
C THR A 128 -3.88 17.28 -15.09
N PRO A 129 -3.58 16.15 -14.46
CA PRO A 129 -2.20 15.77 -14.20
C PRO A 129 -1.48 15.38 -15.50
N SER A 130 -0.20 15.75 -15.59
CA SER A 130 0.64 15.35 -16.73
C SER A 130 1.24 13.94 -16.56
N SER A 131 1.43 13.49 -15.32
CA SER A 131 1.80 12.11 -14.98
C SER A 131 1.01 11.61 -13.78
N VAL A 132 0.87 10.29 -13.64
CA VAL A 132 0.16 9.66 -12.51
C VAL A 132 0.97 8.50 -11.96
N ILE A 133 1.14 8.45 -10.64
CA ILE A 133 1.71 7.29 -9.94
C ILE A 133 0.66 6.70 -8.99
N LEU A 134 0.40 5.42 -9.17
CA LEU A 134 -0.57 4.69 -8.38
C LEU A 134 0.12 4.03 -7.19
N ALA A 135 0.01 4.64 -6.01
CA ALA A 135 0.45 4.08 -4.73
C ALA A 135 -0.73 3.42 -3.99
N THR A 136 -1.53 2.68 -4.74
CA THR A 136 -2.83 2.13 -4.33
C THR A 136 -2.72 0.79 -3.61
N GLY A 137 -1.49 0.28 -3.46
CA GLY A 137 -1.20 -0.97 -2.78
C GLY A 137 -1.34 -2.19 -3.69
N PHE A 138 -1.43 -3.35 -3.06
CA PHE A 138 -1.38 -4.64 -3.73
C PHE A 138 -2.48 -5.56 -3.23
N ASP A 139 -2.85 -6.51 -4.06
CA ASP A 139 -3.56 -7.72 -3.69
C ASP A 139 -2.55 -8.87 -3.51
N PRO A 140 -2.77 -9.76 -2.53
CA PRO A 140 -1.85 -10.86 -2.30
C PRO A 140 -1.92 -11.88 -3.45
N GLY A 141 -0.80 -12.56 -3.72
CA GLY A 141 -0.73 -13.63 -4.70
C GLY A 141 -1.11 -14.97 -4.06
N ASP A 142 -2.32 -15.08 -3.57
CA ASP A 142 -2.88 -16.28 -2.95
C ASP A 142 -4.05 -16.88 -3.76
N ASP A 143 -4.29 -16.38 -4.95
CA ASP A 143 -5.34 -16.79 -5.89
C ASP A 143 -5.17 -18.23 -6.43
N TRP A 144 -3.97 -18.78 -6.33
CA TRP A 144 -3.68 -20.20 -6.62
C TRP A 144 -4.12 -21.16 -5.49
N LEU A 145 -4.43 -20.63 -4.30
CA LEU A 145 -4.91 -21.43 -3.18
C LEU A 145 -6.44 -21.68 -3.34
N PRO A 146 -6.90 -22.92 -3.13
CA PRO A 146 -8.33 -23.18 -3.15
C PRO A 146 -9.03 -22.48 -1.99
N ASP A 147 -10.34 -22.20 -2.12
CA ASP A 147 -11.13 -21.53 -1.08
C ASP A 147 -11.12 -22.29 0.24
N SER A 148 -11.01 -23.63 0.19
CA SER A 148 -10.86 -24.48 1.39
C SER A 148 -9.57 -24.23 2.17
N ALA A 149 -8.58 -23.52 1.62
CA ALA A 149 -7.41 -23.11 2.35
C ALA A 149 -7.71 -21.97 3.35
N ARG A 150 -8.76 -21.18 3.11
CA ARG A 150 -9.17 -20.09 4.00
C ARG A 150 -9.95 -20.65 5.19
N ILE A 151 -9.60 -20.22 6.39
CA ILE A 151 -10.32 -20.55 7.64
C ILE A 151 -10.79 -19.26 8.30
N ASP A 152 -12.00 -19.31 8.87
CA ASP A 152 -12.59 -18.21 9.61
C ASP A 152 -13.02 -18.71 11.01
N PRO A 153 -12.55 -18.12 12.11
CA PRO A 153 -11.54 -17.03 12.16
C PRO A 153 -10.14 -17.53 11.78
N PRO A 154 -9.30 -16.64 11.19
CA PRO A 154 -7.98 -17.04 10.75
C PRO A 154 -7.08 -17.42 11.93
N GLN A 155 -6.37 -18.55 11.78
CA GLN A 155 -5.34 -19.01 12.71
C GLN A 155 -3.97 -18.74 12.08
N ARG A 156 -3.05 -18.15 12.84
CA ARG A 156 -1.76 -17.68 12.34
C ARG A 156 -1.03 -18.74 11.49
N ALA A 157 -0.82 -18.41 10.24
CA ALA A 157 -0.10 -19.20 9.23
C ALA A 157 -0.74 -20.58 8.90
N MET A 158 -1.91 -20.87 9.47
CA MET A 158 -2.62 -22.12 9.20
C MET A 158 -3.58 -21.94 8.02
N THR A 159 -3.86 -23.06 7.35
CA THR A 159 -4.92 -23.17 6.34
C THR A 159 -5.91 -24.25 6.72
N GLY A 160 -7.04 -24.30 6.02
CA GLY A 160 -8.02 -25.38 6.15
C GLY A 160 -7.55 -26.73 5.59
N ILE A 161 -6.38 -26.75 4.92
CA ILE A 161 -5.82 -27.94 4.30
C ILE A 161 -4.73 -28.50 5.22
N PRO A 162 -4.86 -29.75 5.71
CA PRO A 162 -3.86 -30.36 6.57
C PRO A 162 -2.48 -30.41 5.91
N GLY A 163 -1.48 -29.85 6.59
CA GLY A 163 -0.09 -29.84 6.09
C GLY A 163 0.26 -28.68 5.19
N LEU A 164 -0.70 -27.85 4.78
CA LEU A 164 -0.46 -26.63 4.05
C LEU A 164 -0.42 -25.44 5.00
N PHE A 165 0.63 -24.64 4.90
CA PHE A 165 0.85 -23.43 5.71
C PHE A 165 1.15 -22.24 4.80
N VAL A 166 0.78 -21.03 5.25
CA VAL A 166 1.04 -19.78 4.51
C VAL A 166 1.71 -18.78 5.42
N ALA A 167 2.95 -18.42 5.11
CA ALA A 167 3.71 -17.38 5.81
C ALA A 167 3.87 -16.13 4.93
N GLY A 168 3.97 -14.96 5.56
CA GLY A 168 4.27 -13.70 4.87
C GLY A 168 3.06 -13.02 4.21
N ILE A 169 1.85 -13.54 4.39
CA ILE A 169 0.61 -12.95 3.89
C ILE A 169 -0.28 -12.57 5.08
N PRO A 170 -0.62 -11.27 5.27
CA PRO A 170 -1.37 -10.78 6.43
C PRO A 170 -2.73 -11.45 6.66
N GLN A 171 -3.41 -11.88 5.60
CA GLN A 171 -4.69 -12.57 5.66
C GLN A 171 -4.61 -13.91 6.43
N TYR A 172 -3.43 -14.56 6.39
CA TYR A 172 -3.17 -15.83 7.08
C TYR A 172 -2.38 -15.66 8.39
N GLY A 173 -1.38 -14.76 8.37
CA GLY A 173 -0.47 -14.58 9.49
C GLY A 173 -0.84 -13.43 10.44
N GLY A 174 -1.70 -12.51 9.98
CA GLY A 174 -2.06 -11.29 10.70
C GLY A 174 -1.10 -10.14 10.43
N ARG A 175 -1.31 -9.04 11.16
CA ARG A 175 -0.60 -7.79 10.92
C ARG A 175 0.93 -7.96 10.94
N GLY A 176 1.57 -7.42 9.91
CA GLY A 176 3.03 -7.38 9.78
C GLY A 176 3.65 -8.69 9.32
N SER A 177 2.86 -9.73 9.01
CA SER A 177 3.38 -10.98 8.43
C SER A 177 4.18 -10.74 7.15
N ASP A 178 3.83 -9.72 6.39
CA ASP A 178 4.50 -9.26 5.17
C ASP A 178 5.79 -8.46 5.43
N THR A 179 6.22 -8.34 6.67
CA THR A 179 7.46 -7.65 7.05
C THR A 179 8.52 -8.62 7.54
N ILE A 180 9.81 -8.25 7.37
CA ILE A 180 10.94 -9.02 7.90
C ILE A 180 10.80 -9.23 9.41
N ALA A 181 10.36 -8.19 10.13
CA ALA A 181 10.17 -8.24 11.59
C ALA A 181 8.95 -9.05 12.03
N GLY A 182 8.02 -9.37 11.14
CA GLY A 182 6.75 -10.02 11.48
C GLY A 182 6.64 -11.47 11.03
N VAL A 183 7.26 -11.83 9.89
CA VAL A 183 7.17 -13.18 9.31
C VAL A 183 7.72 -14.29 10.22
N TRP A 184 8.66 -13.97 11.10
CA TRP A 184 9.21 -14.92 12.06
C TRP A 184 8.13 -15.53 12.98
N ARG A 185 7.05 -14.79 13.26
CA ARG A 185 5.92 -15.28 14.07
C ARG A 185 5.14 -16.37 13.34
N ASP A 186 4.99 -16.20 12.02
CA ASP A 186 4.37 -17.20 11.16
C ASP A 186 5.25 -18.44 11.13
N ALA A 187 6.54 -18.27 10.89
CA ALA A 187 7.52 -19.36 10.89
C ALA A 187 7.53 -20.12 12.23
N THR A 188 7.48 -19.39 13.36
CA THR A 188 7.42 -20.02 14.69
C THR A 188 6.14 -20.82 14.88
N ALA A 189 4.97 -20.29 14.45
CA ALA A 189 3.70 -21.00 14.55
C ALA A 189 3.70 -22.27 13.69
N ILE A 190 4.24 -22.19 12.48
CA ILE A 190 4.38 -23.34 11.58
C ILE A 190 5.31 -24.40 12.19
N ALA A 191 6.50 -24.01 12.67
CA ALA A 191 7.46 -24.91 13.27
C ALA A 191 6.85 -25.69 14.46
N ARG A 192 6.17 -24.98 15.37
CA ARG A 192 5.45 -25.63 16.49
C ARG A 192 4.44 -26.65 15.99
N ARG A 193 3.64 -26.29 14.99
CA ARG A 193 2.60 -27.17 14.45
C ARG A 193 3.18 -28.41 13.78
N ILE A 194 4.36 -28.31 13.16
CA ILE A 194 5.05 -29.46 12.56
C ILE A 194 5.59 -30.40 13.66
N ILE A 195 6.18 -29.84 14.73
CA ILE A 195 6.77 -30.60 15.81
C ILE A 195 5.69 -31.31 16.68
N GLU A 196 4.55 -30.63 16.90
CA GLU A 196 3.45 -31.13 17.71
C GLU A 196 2.55 -32.15 16.95
N ARG A 197 2.81 -32.43 15.69
CA ARG A 197 2.12 -33.50 14.97
C ARG A 197 2.62 -34.85 15.47
N PRO A 198 1.70 -35.71 15.95
CA PRO A 198 2.03 -37.10 16.30
C PRO A 198 2.42 -37.89 15.05
#